data_7037e89456f0ce6599ed8343ffc03b73
#
_entry.id   7037e89456f0ce6599ed8343ffc03b73
#
_cell.length_a   1.000
_cell.length_b   1.000
_cell.length_c   1.000
_cell.angle_alpha   90.00
_cell.angle_beta   90.00
_cell.angle_gamma   90.00
#
_symmetry.space_group_name_H-M   'P 1'
#
loop_
_entity.id
_entity.type
_entity.pdbx_description
1 polymer ?
#
loop_
_entity_poly.entity_id
_entity_poly.type
_entity_poly.pdbx_seq_one_letter_code
_entity_poly.pdbx_strand_id
1 'polypeptide(L)'
;MKSKEQIDKKFIEAFGEEQFKIQEALNALDPISKEVAEYLEVPELPIVVEPIPEDSRIYYKEEFIVLRKDIALNKLEAMKSIVHEYRHYYQFLCIKNAKYEEPLLEHYAEGFQYMIEHGNKNDGTDDYYSLIIEIDAFAFQRYFLKEVYGIETHYPNEEYDKILDKFIENFY
;
A
#
# COMPACT_ATOMS: atom_id res chain seq x y z
N MET A 1 -35.85 -3.41 12.17
CA MET A 1 -34.52 -3.28 11.51
C MET A 1 -34.63 -3.83 10.11
N LYS A 2 -34.07 -3.13 9.09
CA LYS A 2 -34.00 -3.67 7.71
C LYS A 2 -32.96 -4.78 7.65
N SER A 3 -33.22 -5.85 6.88
CA SER A 3 -32.20 -6.87 6.65
C SER A 3 -31.03 -6.31 5.81
N LYS A 4 -29.84 -6.94 5.88
CA LYS A 4 -28.69 -6.58 5.03
C LYS A 4 -29.12 -6.54 3.55
N GLU A 5 -29.82 -7.57 3.08
CA GLU A 5 -30.32 -7.68 1.71
C GLU A 5 -31.20 -6.50 1.27
N GLN A 6 -32.04 -5.97 2.17
CA GLN A 6 -32.87 -4.79 1.88
C GLN A 6 -32.05 -3.49 1.80
N ILE A 7 -30.94 -3.41 2.54
CA ILE A 7 -30.02 -2.28 2.50
C ILE A 7 -29.22 -2.34 1.21
N ASP A 8 -28.66 -3.49 0.87
CA ASP A 8 -27.87 -3.73 -0.34
C ASP A 8 -28.68 -3.44 -1.60
N LYS A 9 -29.94 -3.92 -1.67
CA LYS A 9 -30.84 -3.63 -2.78
C LYS A 9 -31.08 -2.13 -2.97
N LYS A 10 -31.29 -1.40 -1.89
CA LYS A 10 -31.47 0.06 -1.96
C LYS A 10 -30.21 0.79 -2.39
N PHE A 11 -29.05 0.32 -1.97
CA PHE A 11 -27.77 0.89 -2.39
C PHE A 11 -27.57 0.69 -3.90
N ILE A 12 -27.81 -0.53 -4.39
CA ILE A 12 -27.72 -0.85 -5.83
C ILE A 12 -28.69 -0.01 -6.65
N GLU A 13 -29.94 0.15 -6.19
CA GLU A 13 -30.95 0.99 -6.84
C GLU A 13 -30.53 2.47 -6.92
N ALA A 14 -29.80 2.97 -5.90
CA ALA A 14 -29.37 4.35 -5.82
C ALA A 14 -28.04 4.65 -6.56
N PHE A 15 -27.08 3.73 -6.51
CA PHE A 15 -25.70 3.97 -6.94
C PHE A 15 -25.19 3.00 -8.02
N GLY A 16 -25.93 1.93 -8.31
CA GLY A 16 -25.58 0.90 -9.28
C GLY A 16 -24.75 -0.27 -8.72
N GLU A 17 -24.76 -1.37 -9.45
CA GLU A 17 -24.08 -2.62 -9.06
C GLU A 17 -22.56 -2.48 -8.94
N GLU A 18 -21.94 -1.67 -9.80
CA GLU A 18 -20.50 -1.47 -9.81
C GLU A 18 -20.04 -0.77 -8.54
N GLN A 19 -20.73 0.30 -8.15
CA GLN A 19 -20.41 1.03 -6.93
C GLN A 19 -20.65 0.17 -5.68
N PHE A 20 -21.64 -0.69 -5.72
CA PHE A 20 -21.89 -1.66 -4.65
C PHE A 20 -20.73 -2.64 -4.50
N LYS A 21 -20.20 -3.20 -5.60
CA LYS A 21 -19.03 -4.11 -5.57
C LYS A 21 -17.77 -3.42 -5.02
N ILE A 22 -17.55 -2.17 -5.42
CA ILE A 22 -16.43 -1.37 -4.90
C ILE A 22 -16.58 -1.19 -3.38
N GLN A 23 -17.78 -0.83 -2.91
CA GLN A 23 -18.02 -0.64 -1.49
C GLN A 23 -17.85 -1.94 -0.68
N GLU A 24 -18.31 -3.08 -1.21
CA GLU A 24 -18.07 -4.38 -0.57
C GLU A 24 -16.57 -4.72 -0.51
N ALA A 25 -15.82 -4.44 -1.58
CA ALA A 25 -14.39 -4.63 -1.61
C ALA A 25 -13.67 -3.76 -0.55
N LEU A 26 -14.00 -2.47 -0.48
CA LEU A 26 -13.45 -1.56 0.53
C LEU A 26 -13.75 -2.02 1.96
N ASN A 27 -14.99 -2.44 2.23
CA ASN A 27 -15.36 -2.98 3.54
C ASN A 27 -14.57 -4.25 3.92
N ALA A 28 -14.19 -5.06 2.92
CA ALA A 28 -13.38 -6.26 3.14
C ALA A 28 -11.89 -5.93 3.37
N LEU A 29 -11.43 -4.75 2.96
CA LEU A 29 -10.05 -4.27 3.12
C LEU A 29 -9.83 -3.49 4.42
N ASP A 30 -10.88 -2.98 5.04
CA ASP A 30 -10.83 -2.20 6.28
C ASP A 30 -10.06 -2.91 7.43
N PRO A 31 -10.27 -4.23 7.72
CA PRO A 31 -9.47 -4.92 8.73
C PRO A 31 -7.98 -4.96 8.41
N ILE A 32 -7.60 -5.08 7.13
CA ILE A 32 -6.21 -5.13 6.69
C ILE A 32 -5.56 -3.76 6.89
N SER A 33 -6.26 -2.69 6.52
CA SER A 33 -5.82 -1.31 6.74
C SER A 33 -5.52 -1.04 8.22
N LYS A 34 -6.41 -1.45 9.11
CA LYS A 34 -6.23 -1.34 10.56
C LYS A 34 -5.02 -2.12 11.05
N GLU A 35 -4.89 -3.38 10.64
CA GLU A 35 -3.84 -4.27 11.12
C GLU A 35 -2.44 -3.79 10.70
N VAL A 36 -2.28 -3.32 9.46
CA VAL A 36 -0.99 -2.78 9.02
C VAL A 36 -0.68 -1.43 9.69
N ALA A 37 -1.68 -0.58 9.92
CA ALA A 37 -1.52 0.68 10.64
C ALA A 37 -1.09 0.43 12.10
N GLU A 38 -1.72 -0.52 12.79
CA GLU A 38 -1.35 -0.94 14.14
C GLU A 38 0.06 -1.53 14.17
N TYR A 39 0.41 -2.37 13.20
CA TYR A 39 1.74 -2.99 13.12
C TYR A 39 2.86 -1.95 12.96
N LEU A 40 2.64 -0.92 12.16
CA LEU A 40 3.60 0.17 11.92
C LEU A 40 3.51 1.30 12.96
N GLU A 41 2.54 1.25 13.89
CA GLU A 41 2.25 2.31 14.85
C GLU A 41 1.97 3.67 14.18
N VAL A 42 1.26 3.64 13.05
CA VAL A 42 0.88 4.85 12.29
C VAL A 42 -0.64 5.06 12.32
N PRO A 43 -1.13 6.28 12.01
CA PRO A 43 -2.56 6.52 11.86
C PRO A 43 -3.19 5.65 10.77
N GLU A 44 -4.42 5.19 11.00
CA GLU A 44 -5.23 4.53 9.98
C GLU A 44 -5.60 5.53 8.88
N LEU A 45 -5.44 5.11 7.62
CA LEU A 45 -5.71 5.94 6.44
C LEU A 45 -6.99 5.50 5.73
N PRO A 46 -7.86 6.43 5.32
CA PRO A 46 -8.96 6.13 4.43
C PRO A 46 -8.46 5.57 3.09
N ILE A 47 -9.19 4.58 2.55
CA ILE A 47 -8.92 4.02 1.23
C ILE A 47 -10.06 4.42 0.30
N VAL A 48 -9.70 4.98 -0.86
CA VAL A 48 -10.63 5.39 -1.91
C VAL A 48 -10.28 4.71 -3.23
N VAL A 49 -11.24 4.62 -4.14
CA VAL A 49 -11.04 4.04 -5.47
C VAL A 49 -11.22 5.12 -6.52
N GLU A 50 -10.17 5.34 -7.32
CA GLU A 50 -10.15 6.34 -8.38
C GLU A 50 -9.47 5.80 -9.66
N PRO A 51 -9.75 6.40 -10.82
CA PRO A 51 -9.09 6.04 -12.07
C PRO A 51 -7.68 6.66 -12.14
N ILE A 52 -6.72 6.03 -11.49
CA ILE A 52 -5.30 6.39 -11.55
C ILE A 52 -4.55 5.45 -12.51
N PRO A 53 -3.44 5.88 -13.12
CA PRO A 53 -2.63 5.03 -14.00
C PRO A 53 -1.84 3.96 -13.24
N GLU A 54 -1.43 4.22 -12.00
CA GLU A 54 -0.73 3.29 -11.12
C GLU A 54 -1.72 2.30 -10.47
N ASP A 55 -1.20 1.24 -9.85
CA ASP A 55 -2.00 0.28 -9.09
C ASP A 55 -2.57 0.92 -7.82
N SER A 56 -1.75 1.72 -7.14
CA SER A 56 -2.08 2.47 -5.94
C SER A 56 -1.27 3.75 -5.84
N ARG A 57 -1.67 4.63 -4.94
CA ARG A 57 -0.95 5.86 -4.62
C ARG A 57 -1.32 6.34 -3.23
N ILE A 58 -0.33 6.80 -2.45
CA ILE A 58 -0.58 7.51 -1.21
C ILE A 58 -0.50 9.02 -1.39
N TYR A 59 -1.44 9.74 -0.76
CA TYR A 59 -1.45 11.19 -0.65
C TYR A 59 -1.03 11.57 0.77
N TYR A 60 0.26 11.88 0.94
CA TYR A 60 0.88 12.07 2.25
C TYR A 60 0.33 13.24 3.06
N LYS A 61 -0.07 14.33 2.40
CA LYS A 61 -0.57 15.55 3.06
C LYS A 61 -2.02 15.44 3.45
N GLU A 62 -2.80 14.83 2.58
CA GLU A 62 -4.24 14.61 2.73
C GLU A 62 -4.54 13.33 3.52
N GLU A 63 -3.53 12.48 3.72
CA GLU A 63 -3.55 11.28 4.54
C GLU A 63 -4.62 10.25 4.09
N PHE A 64 -4.55 9.83 2.82
CA PHE A 64 -5.38 8.75 2.30
C PHE A 64 -4.65 7.95 1.20
N ILE A 65 -5.12 6.73 0.97
CA ILE A 65 -4.62 5.82 -0.07
C ILE A 65 -5.66 5.72 -1.19
N VAL A 66 -5.20 5.81 -2.45
CA VAL A 66 -6.00 5.56 -3.64
C VAL A 66 -5.63 4.20 -4.21
N LEU A 67 -6.63 3.39 -4.53
CA LEU A 67 -6.47 2.17 -5.31
C LEU A 67 -7.11 2.35 -6.69
N ARG A 68 -6.46 1.83 -7.73
CA ARG A 68 -7.12 1.65 -9.03
C ARG A 68 -8.24 0.61 -8.89
N LYS A 69 -9.33 0.78 -9.63
CA LYS A 69 -10.53 -0.03 -9.48
C LYS A 69 -10.30 -1.54 -9.63
N ASP A 70 -9.54 -1.96 -10.65
CA ASP A 70 -9.24 -3.38 -10.88
C ASP A 70 -8.42 -3.99 -9.75
N ILE A 71 -7.52 -3.20 -9.17
CA ILE A 71 -6.73 -3.58 -7.99
C ILE A 71 -7.67 -3.71 -6.78
N ALA A 72 -8.51 -2.72 -6.51
CA ALA A 72 -9.45 -2.75 -5.39
C ALA A 72 -10.40 -3.97 -5.43
N LEU A 73 -10.79 -4.42 -6.62
CA LEU A 73 -11.65 -5.59 -6.81
C LEU A 73 -10.88 -6.93 -6.76
N ASN A 74 -9.56 -6.93 -6.76
CA ASN A 74 -8.70 -8.10 -6.55
C ASN A 74 -8.13 -8.08 -5.14
N LYS A 75 -8.68 -8.89 -4.25
CA LYS A 75 -8.32 -8.87 -2.83
C LYS A 75 -6.82 -8.97 -2.58
N LEU A 76 -6.11 -9.88 -3.26
CA LEU A 76 -4.67 -10.07 -3.04
C LEU A 76 -3.87 -8.85 -3.51
N GLU A 77 -4.17 -8.33 -4.70
CA GLU A 77 -3.48 -7.14 -5.22
C GLU A 77 -3.79 -5.91 -4.37
N ALA A 78 -5.03 -5.76 -3.89
CA ALA A 78 -5.40 -4.69 -2.97
C ALA A 78 -4.65 -4.79 -1.63
N MET A 79 -4.53 -6.00 -1.05
CA MET A 79 -3.74 -6.21 0.17
C MET A 79 -2.28 -5.82 -0.03
N LYS A 80 -1.66 -6.27 -1.13
CA LYS A 80 -0.29 -5.92 -1.51
C LYS A 80 -0.11 -4.40 -1.59
N SER A 81 -0.99 -3.74 -2.33
CA SER A 81 -0.94 -2.30 -2.53
C SER A 81 -1.11 -1.52 -1.22
N ILE A 82 -2.09 -1.89 -0.39
CA ILE A 82 -2.32 -1.23 0.90
C ILE A 82 -1.09 -1.33 1.81
N VAL A 83 -0.53 -2.54 1.96
CA VAL A 83 0.65 -2.74 2.82
C VAL A 83 1.86 -1.94 2.31
N HIS A 84 2.06 -1.90 0.99
CA HIS A 84 3.10 -1.12 0.33
C HIS A 84 2.95 0.39 0.60
N GLU A 85 1.76 0.95 0.39
CA GLU A 85 1.50 2.38 0.60
C GLU A 85 1.60 2.77 2.09
N TYR A 86 1.20 1.91 3.01
CA TYR A 86 1.40 2.15 4.44
C TYR A 86 2.89 2.18 4.82
N ARG A 87 3.75 1.36 4.17
CA ARG A 87 5.19 1.45 4.41
C ARG A 87 5.75 2.78 3.93
N HIS A 88 5.31 3.30 2.79
CA HIS A 88 5.66 4.64 2.34
C HIS A 88 5.18 5.73 3.31
N TYR A 89 4.00 5.57 3.89
CA TYR A 89 3.51 6.51 4.90
C TYR A 89 4.38 6.49 6.16
N TYR A 90 4.77 5.32 6.63
CA TYR A 90 5.72 5.17 7.72
C TYR A 90 7.06 5.88 7.41
N GLN A 91 7.66 5.63 6.25
CA GLN A 91 8.89 6.27 5.81
C GLN A 91 8.77 7.81 5.82
N PHE A 92 7.66 8.33 5.30
CA PHE A 92 7.36 9.76 5.31
C PHE A 92 7.27 10.32 6.74
N LEU A 93 6.60 9.62 7.64
CA LEU A 93 6.48 10.04 9.05
C LEU A 93 7.84 10.00 9.77
N CYS A 94 8.70 9.04 9.47
CA CYS A 94 10.07 9.00 9.99
C CYS A 94 10.85 10.28 9.63
N ILE A 95 10.79 10.70 8.37
CA ILE A 95 11.43 11.93 7.91
C ILE A 95 10.82 13.17 8.58
N LYS A 96 9.48 13.25 8.57
CA LYS A 96 8.74 14.42 9.08
C LYS A 96 8.93 14.64 10.58
N ASN A 97 9.00 13.59 11.37
CA ASN A 97 8.92 13.69 12.83
C ASN A 97 10.27 13.55 13.53
N ALA A 98 11.31 13.07 12.85
CA ALA A 98 12.64 12.77 13.40
C ALA A 98 12.60 12.00 14.76
N LYS A 99 11.46 11.30 15.06
CA LYS A 99 11.21 10.63 16.34
C LYS A 99 11.62 9.17 16.33
N TYR A 100 11.82 8.62 15.14
CA TYR A 100 12.11 7.22 14.95
C TYR A 100 13.62 7.07 14.76
N GLU A 101 14.24 6.25 15.58
CA GLU A 101 15.62 5.78 15.34
C GLU A 101 15.57 4.74 14.21
N GLU A 102 15.40 5.22 12.99
CA GLU A 102 15.27 4.39 11.80
C GLU A 102 16.63 4.33 11.09
N PRO A 103 17.26 3.16 10.96
CA PRO A 103 18.60 3.03 10.36
C PRO A 103 18.64 3.45 8.89
N LEU A 104 17.48 3.48 8.22
CA LEU A 104 17.37 3.86 6.80
C LEU A 104 16.92 5.30 6.58
N LEU A 105 16.85 6.13 7.62
CA LEU A 105 16.28 7.48 7.56
C LEU A 105 16.92 8.37 6.48
N GLU A 106 18.26 8.33 6.34
CA GLU A 106 18.97 9.11 5.32
C GLU A 106 18.57 8.64 3.91
N HIS A 107 18.49 7.34 3.69
CA HIS A 107 18.07 6.76 2.41
C HIS A 107 16.60 7.06 2.08
N TYR A 108 15.73 7.13 3.09
CA TYR A 108 14.34 7.57 2.87
C TYR A 108 14.31 9.02 2.39
N ALA A 109 15.05 9.92 3.04
CA ALA A 109 15.11 11.31 2.64
C ALA A 109 15.63 11.49 1.20
N GLU A 110 16.69 10.77 0.84
CA GLU A 110 17.26 10.75 -0.52
C GLU A 110 16.24 10.25 -1.55
N GLY A 111 15.54 9.13 -1.26
CA GLY A 111 14.53 8.55 -2.15
C GLY A 111 13.34 9.48 -2.37
N PHE A 112 12.80 10.10 -1.32
CA PHE A 112 11.72 11.08 -1.44
C PHE A 112 12.17 12.33 -2.22
N GLN A 113 13.39 12.81 -2.01
CA GLN A 113 13.94 13.93 -2.77
C GLN A 113 14.03 13.57 -4.27
N TYR A 114 14.52 12.37 -4.60
CA TYR A 114 14.57 11.88 -5.96
C TYR A 114 13.18 11.86 -6.61
N MET A 115 12.16 11.37 -5.91
CA MET A 115 10.78 11.33 -6.43
C MET A 115 10.20 12.73 -6.65
N ILE A 116 10.54 13.70 -5.79
CA ILE A 116 10.11 15.10 -5.96
C ILE A 116 10.73 15.69 -7.24
N GLU A 117 11.99 15.44 -7.50
CA GLU A 117 12.74 16.00 -8.62
C GLU A 117 12.38 15.37 -9.97
N HIS A 118 12.12 14.08 -10.00
CA HIS A 118 11.90 13.30 -11.23
C HIS A 118 10.44 12.92 -11.46
N GLY A 119 9.57 13.18 -10.47
CA GLY A 119 8.17 12.74 -10.45
C GLY A 119 8.03 11.24 -10.14
N ASN A 120 6.84 10.82 -9.77
CA ASN A 120 6.47 9.40 -9.62
C ASN A 120 6.38 8.73 -11.00
N LYS A 121 7.39 8.87 -11.82
CA LYS A 121 7.44 8.15 -13.09
C LYS A 121 7.96 6.74 -12.78
N ASN A 122 7.03 5.87 -12.47
CA ASN A 122 7.23 4.45 -12.74
C ASN A 122 7.24 4.31 -14.28
N ASP A 123 8.31 4.78 -14.89
CA ASP A 123 8.55 4.69 -16.35
C ASP A 123 9.11 3.30 -16.72
N GLY A 124 9.11 2.37 -15.75
CA GLY A 124 9.66 1.02 -15.93
C GLY A 124 11.18 0.99 -16.00
N THR A 125 11.85 2.09 -15.62
CA THR A 125 13.31 2.09 -15.53
C THR A 125 13.75 1.35 -14.26
N ASP A 126 14.86 0.61 -14.36
CA ASP A 126 15.48 -0.11 -13.24
C ASP A 126 15.85 0.84 -12.08
N ASP A 127 16.02 2.12 -12.37
CA ASP A 127 16.38 3.15 -11.39
C ASP A 127 15.31 3.35 -10.31
N TYR A 128 14.01 3.32 -10.67
CA TYR A 128 12.93 3.46 -9.70
C TYR A 128 12.91 2.31 -8.68
N TYR A 129 12.98 1.08 -9.16
CA TYR A 129 12.97 -0.12 -8.29
C TYR A 129 14.27 -0.30 -7.50
N SER A 130 15.34 0.41 -7.85
CA SER A 130 16.60 0.40 -7.09
C SER A 130 16.62 1.38 -5.91
N LEU A 131 15.62 2.26 -5.80
CA LEU A 131 15.49 3.16 -4.66
C LEU A 131 15.25 2.38 -3.37
N ILE A 132 15.98 2.67 -2.33
CA ILE A 132 15.84 1.99 -1.02
C ILE A 132 14.42 2.11 -0.47
N ILE A 133 13.72 3.22 -0.70
CA ILE A 133 12.33 3.39 -0.26
C ILE A 133 11.39 2.37 -0.92
N GLU A 134 11.61 2.04 -2.19
CA GLU A 134 10.80 1.04 -2.91
C GLU A 134 11.19 -0.38 -2.49
N ILE A 135 12.50 -0.67 -2.39
CA ILE A 135 12.99 -1.97 -1.90
C ILE A 135 12.43 -2.25 -0.52
N ASP A 136 12.48 -1.28 0.40
CA ASP A 136 11.93 -1.42 1.74
C ASP A 136 10.40 -1.60 1.73
N ALA A 137 9.67 -0.85 0.89
CA ALA A 137 8.22 -0.99 0.81
C ALA A 137 7.78 -2.36 0.27
N PHE A 138 8.45 -2.88 -0.77
CA PHE A 138 8.20 -4.23 -1.29
C PHE A 138 8.66 -5.34 -0.33
N ALA A 139 9.79 -5.17 0.33
CA ALA A 139 10.29 -6.12 1.32
C ALA A 139 9.34 -6.20 2.52
N PHE A 140 8.89 -5.06 3.05
CA PHE A 140 7.90 -5.00 4.11
C PHE A 140 6.57 -5.63 3.70
N GLN A 141 6.05 -5.31 2.51
CA GLN A 141 4.85 -5.92 1.96
C GLN A 141 4.94 -7.45 1.98
N ARG A 142 6.05 -8.01 1.47
CA ARG A 142 6.26 -9.46 1.44
C ARG A 142 6.36 -10.06 2.83
N TYR A 143 7.15 -9.45 3.70
CA TYR A 143 7.33 -9.88 5.09
C TYR A 143 6.00 -9.86 5.84
N PHE A 144 5.28 -8.74 5.83
CA PHE A 144 4.01 -8.58 6.54
C PHE A 144 2.94 -9.57 6.07
N LEU A 145 2.76 -9.72 4.75
CA LEU A 145 1.77 -10.67 4.21
C LEU A 145 2.08 -12.11 4.57
N LYS A 146 3.36 -12.48 4.63
CA LYS A 146 3.79 -13.81 5.06
C LYS A 146 3.57 -14.02 6.55
N GLU A 147 4.05 -13.12 7.40
CA GLU A 147 4.00 -13.28 8.86
C GLU A 147 2.57 -13.18 9.41
N VAL A 148 1.76 -12.25 8.90
CA VAL A 148 0.42 -12.00 9.44
C VAL A 148 -0.64 -12.89 8.78
N TYR A 149 -0.54 -13.13 7.48
CA TYR A 149 -1.57 -13.84 6.71
C TYR A 149 -1.12 -15.20 6.16
N GLY A 150 0.15 -15.57 6.29
CA GLY A 150 0.69 -16.79 5.68
C GLY A 150 0.72 -16.76 4.15
N ILE A 151 0.68 -15.57 3.54
CA ILE A 151 0.65 -15.38 2.10
C ILE A 151 2.07 -15.16 1.58
N GLU A 152 2.60 -16.11 0.83
CA GLU A 152 3.86 -15.93 0.13
C GLU A 152 3.66 -15.17 -1.19
N THR A 153 4.48 -14.16 -1.41
CA THR A 153 4.48 -13.34 -2.63
C THR A 153 5.86 -13.36 -3.26
N HIS A 154 5.91 -13.39 -4.60
CA HIS A 154 7.15 -13.36 -5.37
C HIS A 154 7.07 -12.26 -6.40
N TYR A 155 8.22 -11.67 -6.70
CA TYR A 155 8.33 -10.71 -7.78
C TYR A 155 8.65 -11.45 -9.11
N PRO A 156 8.11 -11.01 -10.24
CA PRO A 156 8.37 -11.68 -11.53
C PRO A 156 9.85 -11.69 -11.95
N ASN A 157 10.63 -10.72 -11.47
CA ASN A 157 12.08 -10.66 -11.69
C ASN A 157 12.82 -11.38 -10.56
N GLU A 158 13.44 -12.52 -10.85
CA GLU A 158 14.15 -13.35 -9.87
C GLU A 158 15.33 -12.62 -9.19
N GLU A 159 16.00 -11.69 -9.87
CA GLU A 159 17.10 -10.92 -9.27
C GLU A 159 16.56 -9.94 -8.24
N TYR A 160 15.45 -9.29 -8.56
CA TYR A 160 14.77 -8.39 -7.63
C TYR A 160 14.20 -9.15 -6.44
N ASP A 161 13.64 -10.34 -6.66
CA ASP A 161 13.14 -11.22 -5.61
C ASP A 161 14.25 -11.58 -4.59
N LYS A 162 15.47 -11.87 -5.06
CA LYS A 162 16.65 -12.11 -4.21
C LYS A 162 17.10 -10.87 -3.43
N ILE A 163 16.96 -9.66 -4.02
CA ILE A 163 17.25 -8.40 -3.33
C ILE A 163 16.29 -8.22 -2.15
N LEU A 164 14.99 -8.49 -2.37
CA LEU A 164 13.97 -8.40 -1.33
C LEU A 164 14.23 -9.42 -0.21
N ASP A 165 14.58 -10.67 -0.54
CA ASP A 165 14.94 -11.69 0.46
C ASP A 165 16.08 -11.24 1.34
N LYS A 166 17.17 -10.78 0.73
CA LYS A 166 18.32 -10.27 1.46
C LYS A 166 18.00 -9.05 2.32
N PHE A 167 17.12 -8.18 1.83
CA PHE A 167 16.68 -7.02 2.59
C PHE A 167 15.85 -7.44 3.81
N ILE A 168 14.94 -8.39 3.64
CA ILE A 168 14.14 -8.97 4.74
C ILE A 168 15.04 -9.59 5.80
N GLU A 169 16.03 -10.40 5.40
CA GLU A 169 16.98 -11.04 6.34
C GLU A 169 17.78 -10.03 7.18
N ASN A 170 18.01 -8.82 6.67
CA ASN A 170 18.82 -7.81 7.35
C ASN A 170 18.01 -6.85 8.23
N PHE A 171 16.75 -6.61 7.91
CA PHE A 171 15.96 -5.52 8.51
C PHE A 171 14.65 -5.95 9.16
N TYR A 172 14.15 -7.15 8.89
CA TYR A 172 12.93 -7.73 9.45
C TYR A 172 13.17 -9.09 10.12
#